data_832cb0b8955019da50f225608e6d1dde
#
_entry.id   832cb0b8955019da50f225608e6d1dde
#
_cell.length_a   1.000
_cell.length_b   1.000
_cell.length_c   1.000
_cell.angle_alpha   90.00
_cell.angle_beta   90.00
_cell.angle_gamma   90.00
#
_symmetry.space_group_name_H-M   'P 1'
#
loop_
_entity.id
_entity.type
_entity.pdbx_description
1 polymer ?
#
loop_
_entity_poly.entity_id
_entity_poly.type
_entity_poly.pdbx_seq_one_letter_code
_entity_poly.pdbx_strand_id
1 'polypeptide(L)'
;RKRYAMLIGLGTAEEVKITIGCVYERPEDAVMTVKGRDLKTGLPKEQSVTSLELMEAFKRPARQIVDEVLAVLELSSPELVADVARNGIVLTGGGCQLYGFDFLISERTEIPCTIADDPDSCVALGCGKSLEWINSMQEGTINLARRRLMKEG
;
A
#
# COMPACT_ATOMS: atom_id res chain seq x y z
N ARG A 1 -17.14 12.34 4.56
CA ARG A 1 -18.58 12.29 4.83
C ARG A 1 -18.92 12.73 6.24
N LYS A 2 -18.37 12.08 7.27
CA LYS A 2 -18.69 12.37 8.69
C LYS A 2 -18.32 13.79 9.12
N ARG A 3 -17.12 14.28 8.75
CA ARG A 3 -16.59 15.57 9.21
C ARG A 3 -17.24 16.78 8.53
N TYR A 4 -17.49 16.71 7.22
CA TYR A 4 -17.95 17.85 6.44
C TYR A 4 -19.40 17.77 5.97
N ALA A 5 -20.12 16.70 6.34
CA ALA A 5 -21.47 16.42 5.85
C ALA A 5 -21.56 16.50 4.30
N MET A 6 -20.51 16.06 3.62
CA MET A 6 -20.36 16.12 2.17
C MET A 6 -20.19 14.73 1.57
N LEU A 7 -20.79 14.46 0.44
CA LEU A 7 -20.63 13.24 -0.34
C LEU A 7 -19.77 13.55 -1.56
N ILE A 8 -18.70 12.75 -1.75
CA ILE A 8 -17.83 12.78 -2.92
C ILE A 8 -17.89 11.44 -3.63
N GLY A 9 -17.57 11.41 -4.92
CA GLY A 9 -17.44 10.19 -5.70
C GLY A 9 -16.19 9.39 -5.33
N LEU A 10 -16.15 8.11 -5.71
CA LEU A 10 -14.99 7.24 -5.47
C LEU A 10 -13.74 7.76 -6.19
N GLY A 11 -13.88 8.24 -7.45
CA GLY A 11 -12.76 8.82 -8.20
C GLY A 11 -12.16 10.04 -7.50
N THR A 12 -12.99 10.94 -6.98
CA THR A 12 -12.52 12.10 -6.21
C THR A 12 -11.84 11.67 -4.91
N ALA A 13 -12.36 10.64 -4.23
CA ALA A 13 -11.73 10.11 -3.02
C ALA A 13 -10.37 9.48 -3.31
N GLU A 14 -10.24 8.78 -4.44
CA GLU A 14 -8.98 8.22 -4.93
C GLU A 14 -7.96 9.32 -5.26
N GLU A 15 -8.40 10.35 -5.98
CA GLU A 15 -7.56 11.51 -6.31
C GLU A 15 -7.02 12.20 -5.05
N VAL A 16 -7.87 12.42 -4.06
CA VAL A 16 -7.48 12.99 -2.76
C VAL A 16 -6.46 12.10 -2.06
N LYS A 17 -6.68 10.78 -2.05
CA LYS A 17 -5.76 9.81 -1.46
C LYS A 17 -4.38 9.89 -2.13
N ILE A 18 -4.33 9.90 -3.46
CA ILE A 18 -3.09 9.91 -4.23
C ILE A 18 -2.34 11.25 -4.04
N THR A 19 -3.08 12.38 -4.05
CA THR A 19 -2.47 13.72 -4.07
C THR A 19 -1.95 14.15 -2.70
N ILE A 20 -2.74 13.97 -1.65
CA ILE A 20 -2.42 14.47 -0.31
C ILE A 20 -2.49 13.41 0.79
N GLY A 21 -2.73 12.14 0.44
CA GLY A 21 -2.77 11.04 1.41
C GLY A 21 -1.43 10.84 2.10
N CYS A 22 -1.45 10.64 3.43
CA CYS A 22 -0.26 10.34 4.21
C CYS A 22 -0.62 9.45 5.40
N VAL A 23 0.36 8.70 5.87
CA VAL A 23 0.27 7.86 7.07
C VAL A 23 1.31 8.26 8.13
N TYR A 24 2.17 9.19 7.76
CA TYR A 24 3.20 9.79 8.60
C TYR A 24 3.16 11.31 8.48
N GLU A 25 3.68 12.02 9.48
CA GLU A 25 3.64 13.48 9.52
C GLU A 25 4.49 14.08 8.39
N ARG A 26 3.90 15.01 7.64
CA ARG A 26 4.61 15.75 6.59
C ARG A 26 5.28 16.98 7.19
N PRO A 27 6.43 17.43 6.64
CA PRO A 27 7.02 18.71 7.03
C PRO A 27 6.09 19.91 6.83
N GLU A 28 5.28 19.85 5.77
CA GLU A 28 4.26 20.84 5.44
C GLU A 28 2.93 20.14 5.18
N ASP A 29 1.85 20.68 5.74
CA ASP A 29 0.51 20.14 5.52
C ASP A 29 0.05 20.43 4.09
N ALA A 30 -0.21 19.38 3.32
CA ALA A 30 -0.72 19.52 1.96
C ALA A 30 -2.24 19.76 1.99
N VAL A 31 -2.72 20.68 1.16
CA VAL A 31 -4.14 21.08 1.10
C VAL A 31 -4.68 20.84 -0.30
N MET A 32 -5.88 20.29 -0.39
CA MET A 32 -6.59 20.07 -1.65
C MET A 32 -8.05 20.53 -1.51
N THR A 33 -8.56 21.26 -2.51
CA THR A 33 -9.98 21.61 -2.57
C THR A 33 -10.76 20.51 -3.29
N VAL A 34 -11.78 20.01 -2.64
CA VAL A 34 -12.61 18.89 -3.10
C VAL A 34 -14.03 19.41 -3.36
N LYS A 35 -14.61 18.97 -4.48
CA LYS A 35 -16.00 19.27 -4.86
C LYS A 35 -16.88 18.06 -4.60
N GLY A 36 -18.07 18.31 -4.07
CA GLY A 36 -19.03 17.27 -3.78
C GLY A 36 -20.44 17.81 -3.56
N ARG A 37 -21.32 16.98 -3.02
CA ARG A 37 -22.69 17.35 -2.68
C ARG A 37 -22.85 17.49 -1.17
N ASP A 38 -23.37 18.61 -0.73
CA ASP A 38 -23.77 18.81 0.66
C ASP A 38 -24.89 17.85 1.05
N LEU A 39 -24.75 17.12 2.13
CA LEU A 39 -25.73 16.13 2.58
C LEU A 39 -26.97 16.75 3.23
N LYS A 40 -26.90 18.04 3.61
CA LYS A 40 -28.03 18.73 4.25
C LYS A 40 -28.90 19.42 3.20
N THR A 41 -28.26 20.11 2.26
CA THR A 41 -28.97 20.94 1.26
C THR A 41 -29.16 20.24 -0.09
N GLY A 42 -28.34 19.19 -0.36
CA GLY A 42 -28.32 18.53 -1.67
C GLY A 42 -27.56 19.30 -2.75
N LEU A 43 -27.09 20.50 -2.47
CA LEU A 43 -26.44 21.41 -3.42
C LEU A 43 -24.93 21.10 -3.58
N PRO A 44 -24.29 21.56 -4.69
CA PRO A 44 -22.84 21.49 -4.82
C PRO A 44 -22.14 22.25 -3.68
N LYS A 45 -21.06 21.66 -3.19
CA LYS A 45 -20.24 22.20 -2.11
C LYS A 45 -18.77 21.99 -2.41
N GLU A 46 -17.95 22.99 -2.10
CA GLU A 46 -16.50 22.90 -2.12
C GLU A 46 -15.97 22.89 -0.67
N GLN A 47 -14.91 22.12 -0.46
CA GLN A 47 -14.29 21.99 0.85
C GLN A 47 -12.79 21.77 0.71
N SER A 48 -11.99 22.52 1.43
CA SER A 48 -10.56 22.25 1.58
C SER A 48 -10.35 21.14 2.58
N VAL A 49 -9.50 20.17 2.22
CA VAL A 49 -9.11 19.01 3.03
C VAL A 49 -7.60 19.02 3.14
N THR A 50 -7.07 18.68 4.31
CA THR A 50 -5.63 18.67 4.56
C THR A 50 -5.08 17.26 4.68
N SER A 51 -3.77 17.10 4.47
CA SER A 51 -3.08 15.80 4.64
C SER A 51 -3.15 15.32 6.09
N LEU A 52 -3.08 16.22 7.06
CA LEU A 52 -3.21 15.88 8.49
C LEU A 52 -4.58 15.27 8.81
N GLU A 53 -5.65 15.80 8.21
CA GLU A 53 -7.00 15.24 8.35
C GLU A 53 -7.14 13.85 7.75
N LEU A 54 -6.46 13.61 6.62
CA LEU A 54 -6.43 12.29 5.98
C LEU A 54 -5.60 11.30 6.78
N MET A 55 -4.49 11.73 7.36
CA MET A 55 -3.66 10.90 8.21
C MET A 55 -4.48 10.26 9.34
N GLU A 56 -5.35 11.03 9.99
CA GLU A 56 -6.25 10.46 11.01
C GLU A 56 -7.20 9.38 10.46
N ALA A 57 -7.67 9.56 9.21
CA ALA A 57 -8.52 8.56 8.56
C ALA A 57 -7.76 7.28 8.18
N PHE A 58 -6.48 7.40 7.79
CA PHE A 58 -5.62 6.28 7.39
C PHE A 58 -4.94 5.58 8.56
N LYS A 59 -4.87 6.20 9.74
CA LYS A 59 -4.16 5.68 10.92
C LYS A 59 -4.54 4.24 11.29
N ARG A 60 -5.82 3.92 11.27
CA ARG A 60 -6.29 2.58 11.60
C ARG A 60 -5.90 1.53 10.56
N PRO A 61 -6.22 1.69 9.26
CA PRO A 61 -5.82 0.71 8.24
C PRO A 61 -4.30 0.60 8.11
N ALA A 62 -3.54 1.69 8.23
CA ALA A 62 -2.10 1.66 8.20
C ALA A 62 -1.51 0.83 9.36
N ARG A 63 -2.02 1.02 10.58
CA ARG A 63 -1.61 0.20 11.73
C ARG A 63 -1.90 -1.28 11.52
N GLN A 64 -3.07 -1.62 10.99
CA GLN A 64 -3.40 -3.02 10.72
C GLN A 64 -2.39 -3.68 9.77
N ILE A 65 -1.96 -2.97 8.71
CA ILE A 65 -0.94 -3.48 7.80
C ILE A 65 0.40 -3.67 8.53
N VAL A 66 0.82 -2.71 9.34
CA VAL A 66 2.06 -2.80 10.12
C VAL A 66 2.01 -3.97 11.12
N ASP A 67 0.88 -4.14 11.80
CA ASP A 67 0.68 -5.24 12.74
C ASP A 67 0.78 -6.62 12.05
N GLU A 68 0.26 -6.75 10.81
CA GLU A 68 0.42 -7.95 9.99
C GLU A 68 1.88 -8.18 9.56
N VAL A 69 2.62 -7.12 9.22
CA VAL A 69 4.06 -7.23 8.91
C VAL A 69 4.82 -7.75 10.13
N LEU A 70 4.56 -7.19 11.32
CA LEU A 70 5.18 -7.67 12.56
C LEU A 70 4.84 -9.14 12.85
N ALA A 71 3.57 -9.52 12.68
CA ALA A 71 3.13 -10.91 12.88
C ALA A 71 3.85 -11.89 11.95
N VAL A 72 4.08 -11.51 10.69
CA VAL A 72 4.86 -12.33 9.74
C VAL A 72 6.32 -12.46 10.18
N LEU A 73 6.94 -11.37 10.65
CA LEU A 73 8.31 -11.42 11.17
C LEU A 73 8.43 -12.31 12.41
N GLU A 74 7.47 -12.21 13.34
CA GLU A 74 7.43 -13.05 14.56
C GLU A 74 7.26 -14.55 14.25
N LEU A 75 6.52 -14.89 13.20
CA LEU A 75 6.31 -16.28 12.78
C LEU A 75 7.43 -16.82 11.90
N SER A 76 8.34 -15.99 11.44
CA SER A 76 9.47 -16.38 10.60
C SER A 76 10.61 -16.99 11.42
N SER A 77 11.44 -17.83 10.78
CA SER A 77 12.61 -18.38 11.46
C SER A 77 13.64 -17.29 11.78
N PRO A 78 14.44 -17.45 12.84
CA PRO A 78 15.44 -16.45 13.22
C PRO A 78 16.43 -16.10 12.09
N GLU A 79 16.79 -17.08 11.26
CA GLU A 79 17.69 -16.89 10.12
C GLU A 79 17.05 -15.99 9.06
N LEU A 80 15.77 -16.19 8.74
CA LEU A 80 15.05 -15.34 7.80
C LEU A 80 14.87 -13.92 8.34
N VAL A 81 14.56 -13.76 9.62
CA VAL A 81 14.47 -12.44 10.25
C VAL A 81 15.81 -11.72 10.19
N ALA A 82 16.92 -12.42 10.44
CA ALA A 82 18.26 -11.83 10.33
C ALA A 82 18.58 -11.39 8.88
N ASP A 83 18.15 -12.17 7.88
CA ASP A 83 18.32 -11.81 6.48
C ASP A 83 17.46 -10.59 6.09
N VAL A 84 16.22 -10.53 6.54
CA VAL A 84 15.32 -9.37 6.34
C VAL A 84 15.90 -8.13 7.02
N ALA A 85 16.40 -8.25 8.25
CA ALA A 85 17.03 -7.13 8.96
C ALA A 85 18.25 -6.57 8.23
N ARG A 86 19.01 -7.43 7.52
CA ARG A 86 20.19 -7.03 6.74
C ARG A 86 19.82 -6.43 5.40
N ASN A 87 18.85 -7.01 4.71
CA ASN A 87 18.50 -6.63 3.33
C ASN A 87 17.41 -5.54 3.28
N GLY A 88 16.65 -5.36 4.34
CA GLY A 88 15.52 -4.43 4.40
C GLY A 88 14.21 -5.00 3.84
N ILE A 89 13.18 -4.19 3.93
CA ILE A 89 11.83 -4.46 3.40
C ILE A 89 11.62 -3.59 2.17
N VAL A 90 11.19 -4.19 1.06
CA VAL A 90 10.83 -3.46 -0.16
C VAL A 90 9.32 -3.45 -0.32
N LEU A 91 8.73 -2.25 -0.43
CA LEU A 91 7.30 -2.05 -0.63
C LEU A 91 6.96 -1.93 -2.10
N THR A 92 5.89 -2.58 -2.53
CA THR A 92 5.36 -2.53 -3.90
C THR A 92 3.85 -2.31 -3.90
N GLY A 93 3.32 -1.93 -5.07
CA GLY A 93 1.90 -1.65 -5.25
C GLY A 93 1.52 -0.21 -4.89
N GLY A 94 0.43 0.31 -5.42
CA GLY A 94 0.02 1.70 -5.28
C GLY A 94 -0.23 2.16 -3.83
N GLY A 95 -0.60 1.23 -2.95
CA GLY A 95 -0.82 1.54 -1.54
C GLY A 95 0.43 2.03 -0.80
N CYS A 96 1.61 1.56 -1.19
CA CYS A 96 2.87 1.94 -0.55
C CYS A 96 3.30 3.37 -0.88
N GLN A 97 2.71 4.00 -1.91
CA GLN A 97 2.98 5.38 -2.30
C GLN A 97 2.31 6.42 -1.38
N LEU A 98 1.47 6.01 -0.44
CA LEU A 98 1.01 6.93 0.62
C LEU A 98 2.23 7.46 1.37
N TYR A 99 2.30 8.79 1.46
CA TYR A 99 3.44 9.46 2.07
C TYR A 99 3.74 8.92 3.47
N GLY A 100 5.00 8.50 3.66
CA GLY A 100 5.51 8.05 4.94
C GLY A 100 5.15 6.61 5.32
N PHE A 101 4.69 5.78 4.38
CA PHE A 101 4.38 4.39 4.67
C PHE A 101 5.65 3.57 4.95
N ASP A 102 6.73 3.85 4.23
CA ASP A 102 8.07 3.32 4.45
C ASP A 102 8.64 3.72 5.83
N PHE A 103 8.50 5.00 6.20
CA PHE A 103 8.88 5.49 7.53
C PHE A 103 8.09 4.80 8.63
N LEU A 104 6.77 4.66 8.47
CA LEU A 104 5.91 4.02 9.47
C LEU A 104 6.28 2.55 9.71
N ILE A 105 6.56 1.79 8.64
CA ILE A 105 6.97 0.39 8.75
C ILE A 105 8.37 0.30 9.35
N SER A 106 9.32 1.12 8.85
CA SER A 106 10.69 1.13 9.35
C SER A 106 10.76 1.47 10.86
N GLU A 107 10.00 2.47 11.30
CA GLU A 107 9.93 2.84 12.72
C GLU A 107 9.39 1.70 13.60
N ARG A 108 8.39 0.98 13.10
CA ARG A 108 7.70 -0.06 13.87
C ARG A 108 8.42 -1.40 13.88
N THR A 109 9.16 -1.72 12.83
CA THR A 109 9.89 -2.97 12.68
C THR A 109 11.36 -2.85 13.05
N GLU A 110 11.89 -1.64 13.16
CA GLU A 110 13.32 -1.33 13.28
C GLU A 110 14.16 -1.86 12.09
N ILE A 111 13.50 -2.16 10.97
CA ILE A 111 14.13 -2.66 9.74
C ILE A 111 14.05 -1.57 8.66
N PRO A 112 15.14 -1.29 7.94
CA PRO A 112 15.10 -0.35 6.83
C PRO A 112 14.02 -0.74 5.80
N CYS A 113 13.20 0.22 5.41
CA CYS A 113 12.11 0.02 4.49
C CYS A 113 12.21 0.99 3.31
N THR A 114 12.05 0.52 2.09
CA THR A 114 12.13 1.32 0.88
C THR A 114 10.96 1.03 -0.06
N ILE A 115 10.60 2.01 -0.87
CA ILE A 115 9.59 1.84 -1.92
C ILE A 115 10.33 1.51 -3.22
N ALA A 116 9.84 0.53 -3.98
CA ALA A 116 10.39 0.17 -5.29
C ALA A 116 10.27 1.34 -6.29
N ASP A 117 11.16 1.40 -7.29
CA ASP A 117 11.20 2.49 -8.28
C ASP A 117 9.89 2.66 -9.05
N ASP A 118 9.24 1.57 -9.42
CA ASP A 118 7.93 1.57 -10.08
C ASP A 118 6.98 0.58 -9.36
N PRO A 119 6.47 0.99 -8.18
CA PRO A 119 5.78 0.07 -7.28
C PRO A 119 4.48 -0.48 -7.88
N ASP A 120 3.81 0.26 -8.75
CA ASP A 120 2.55 -0.17 -9.38
C ASP A 120 2.77 -1.27 -10.42
N SER A 121 3.91 -1.25 -11.11
CA SER A 121 4.23 -2.18 -12.20
C SER A 121 5.01 -3.41 -11.73
N CYS A 122 5.53 -3.44 -10.51
CA CYS A 122 6.39 -4.52 -9.99
C CYS A 122 5.82 -5.92 -10.22
N VAL A 123 4.52 -6.10 -9.90
CA VAL A 123 3.87 -7.42 -10.04
C VAL A 123 3.75 -7.81 -11.51
N ALA A 124 3.33 -6.89 -12.38
CA ALA A 124 3.18 -7.16 -13.82
C ALA A 124 4.53 -7.47 -14.47
N LEU A 125 5.56 -6.68 -14.15
CA LEU A 125 6.93 -6.89 -14.63
C LEU A 125 7.51 -8.21 -14.11
N GLY A 126 7.28 -8.54 -12.84
CA GLY A 126 7.71 -9.80 -12.23
C GLY A 126 7.04 -11.00 -12.90
N CYS A 127 5.73 -10.92 -13.18
CA CYS A 127 5.01 -11.95 -13.93
C CYS A 127 5.57 -12.10 -15.36
N GLY A 128 5.83 -11.00 -16.05
CA GLY A 128 6.46 -11.04 -17.37
C GLY A 128 7.82 -11.72 -17.36
N LYS A 129 8.70 -11.32 -16.46
CA LYS A 129 10.02 -11.94 -16.28
C LYS A 129 9.94 -13.42 -15.91
N SER A 130 8.96 -13.82 -15.10
CA SER A 130 8.80 -15.23 -14.70
C SER A 130 8.45 -16.14 -15.88
N LEU A 131 7.82 -15.62 -16.94
CA LEU A 131 7.53 -16.40 -18.16
C LEU A 131 8.80 -16.80 -18.91
N GLU A 132 9.84 -15.97 -18.87
CA GLU A 132 11.14 -16.27 -19.51
C GLU A 132 11.85 -17.44 -18.80
N TRP A 133 11.60 -17.64 -17.51
CA TRP A 133 12.26 -18.62 -16.67
C TRP A 133 11.43 -19.90 -16.44
N ILE A 134 10.16 -19.90 -16.89
CA ILE A 134 9.22 -20.99 -16.60
C ILE A 134 9.72 -22.35 -17.12
N ASN A 135 10.47 -22.35 -18.22
CA ASN A 135 11.04 -23.57 -18.83
C ASN A 135 12.39 -23.99 -18.22
N SER A 136 13.04 -23.10 -17.45
CA SER A 136 14.32 -23.35 -16.79
C SER A 136 14.18 -23.65 -15.30
N MET A 137 12.98 -23.52 -14.75
CA MET A 137 12.71 -23.90 -13.35
C MET A 137 12.82 -25.42 -13.21
N GLN A 138 13.76 -25.87 -12.37
CA GLN A 138 13.95 -27.29 -12.06
C GLN A 138 12.67 -27.91 -11.46
N GLU A 139 12.46 -29.19 -11.73
CA GLU A 139 11.40 -29.99 -11.12
C GLU A 139 11.54 -29.95 -9.60
N GLY A 140 10.64 -29.28 -8.93
CA GLY A 140 10.65 -29.04 -7.48
C GLY A 140 10.13 -27.68 -7.08
N THR A 141 10.21 -26.68 -7.94
CA THR A 141 9.52 -25.41 -7.76
C THR A 141 8.04 -25.63 -7.99
N ILE A 142 7.20 -25.37 -6.98
CA ILE A 142 5.75 -25.63 -7.05
C ILE A 142 5.13 -24.70 -8.10
N ASN A 143 5.04 -25.16 -9.33
CA ASN A 143 4.26 -24.50 -10.37
C ASN A 143 2.79 -24.94 -10.23
N LEU A 144 2.02 -24.19 -9.46
CA LEU A 144 0.60 -24.44 -9.22
C LEU A 144 -0.24 -24.43 -10.51
N ALA A 145 0.16 -23.66 -11.52
CA ALA A 145 -0.47 -23.65 -12.84
C ALA A 145 -0.26 -24.97 -13.58
N ARG A 146 0.97 -25.52 -13.55
CA ARG A 146 1.29 -26.81 -14.17
C ARG A 146 0.58 -27.99 -13.47
N ARG A 147 0.38 -27.92 -12.16
CA ARG A 147 -0.39 -28.91 -11.40
C ARG A 147 -1.88 -28.96 -11.78
N ARG A 148 -2.48 -27.82 -12.16
CA ARG A 148 -3.87 -27.79 -12.62
C ARG A 148 -4.00 -28.43 -14.01
N LEU A 149 -3.12 -28.10 -14.95
CA LEU A 149 -3.13 -28.65 -16.29
C LEU A 149 -2.91 -30.19 -16.32
N MET A 150 -2.14 -30.74 -15.37
CA MET A 150 -1.93 -32.19 -15.27
C MET A 150 -3.06 -32.96 -14.54
N LYS A 151 -4.00 -32.26 -13.91
CA LYS A 151 -5.18 -32.89 -13.29
C LYS A 151 -6.42 -32.92 -14.17
N GLU A 152 -6.42 -32.16 -15.26
CA GLU A 152 -7.54 -32.03 -16.20
C GLU A 152 -7.27 -32.82 -17.51
N GLY A 153 -6.17 -33.56 -17.63
CA GLY A 153 -5.82 -34.51 -18.69
C GLY A 153 -5.78 -35.93 -18.14
#